data_10326b2f1a89f66d3f11d86fad950c63
#
_entry.id   10326b2f1a89f66d3f11d86fad950c63
#
_cell.length_a   1.000
_cell.length_b   1.000
_cell.length_c   1.000
_cell.angle_alpha   90.00
_cell.angle_beta   90.00
_cell.angle_gamma   90.00
#
_symmetry.space_group_name_H-M   'P 1'
#
loop_
_entity.id
_entity.type
_entity.pdbx_description
1 polymer ?
#
loop_
_entity_poly.entity_id
_entity_poly.type
_entity_poly.pdbx_seq_one_letter_code
_entity_poly.pdbx_strand_id
1 'polypeptide(L)'
;MKSILQCLICILLLTNCNKTSNNHDYGFYYWRSTFNLNKNEQQTLNKSKVENLYTRFFDVVKQNDQFLEVGIININKEISTDKKIVPVIFITNETWFNIKPNDIQFLAVKINERINKIHSNHKLNLENEIQIDSDWTASTKNDYFKFLQALKQISKKNITCTLRLHQVKDKLQTGIPPVDKMYLMCYATSSPLENQEQNSILDVRTLKSYLRNLEDYPIKLDIALPIYSWGIVTNHLGKKKLINALTAEELMQNKNFKMINKNNFEVLKDDFYFGLYLNKSFKIKIEEIAEKDIIESLNFIDGKLDYPFHIIYYHLDERFTKNYNTLFQ
;
A
#
# COMPACT_ATOMS: atom_id res chain seq x y z
N MET A 1 -15.05 -7.78 59.41
CA MET A 1 -14.58 -8.84 58.48
C MET A 1 -15.37 -8.88 57.16
N LYS A 2 -16.70 -8.76 57.10
CA LYS A 2 -17.47 -8.76 55.84
C LYS A 2 -17.16 -7.58 54.90
N SER A 3 -16.89 -6.38 55.40
CA SER A 3 -16.57 -5.19 54.60
C SER A 3 -15.18 -5.22 53.93
N ILE A 4 -14.21 -5.88 54.56
CA ILE A 4 -12.84 -6.03 54.03
C ILE A 4 -12.84 -7.05 52.87
N LEU A 5 -13.68 -8.08 52.96
CA LEU A 5 -13.79 -9.09 51.93
C LEU A 5 -14.48 -8.57 50.63
N GLN A 6 -15.44 -7.62 50.77
CA GLN A 6 -16.07 -6.95 49.64
C GLN A 6 -15.12 -5.99 48.93
N CYS A 7 -14.25 -5.28 49.63
CA CYS A 7 -13.19 -4.46 48.96
C CYS A 7 -12.14 -5.29 48.23
N LEU A 8 -11.81 -6.47 48.75
CA LEU A 8 -10.83 -7.37 48.06
C LEU A 8 -11.38 -7.96 46.77
N ILE A 9 -12.69 -8.23 46.69
CA ILE A 9 -13.35 -8.74 45.48
C ILE A 9 -13.47 -7.65 44.40
N CYS A 10 -13.64 -6.39 44.77
CA CYS A 10 -13.65 -5.29 43.80
C CYS A 10 -12.27 -4.97 43.22
N ILE A 11 -11.18 -5.25 43.93
CA ILE A 11 -9.80 -5.04 43.42
C ILE A 11 -9.40 -6.11 42.42
N LEU A 12 -9.94 -7.32 42.49
CA LEU A 12 -9.66 -8.43 41.56
C LEU A 12 -10.38 -8.28 40.19
N LEU A 13 -11.32 -7.37 40.04
CA LEU A 13 -12.01 -7.10 38.76
C LEU A 13 -11.35 -5.99 37.93
N LEU A 14 -10.27 -5.39 38.42
CA LEU A 14 -9.47 -4.41 37.70
C LEU A 14 -8.20 -5.03 37.09
N THR A 15 -8.15 -6.34 36.89
CA THR A 15 -7.19 -6.91 35.93
C THR A 15 -7.59 -6.46 34.55
N ASN A 16 -7.14 -5.25 34.25
CA ASN A 16 -7.09 -4.68 32.94
C ASN A 16 -6.52 -5.77 32.02
N CYS A 17 -7.33 -6.28 31.12
CA CYS A 17 -6.83 -6.99 29.96
C CYS A 17 -5.95 -6.00 29.19
N ASN A 18 -4.70 -5.87 29.58
CA ASN A 18 -3.66 -5.46 28.66
C ASN A 18 -3.67 -6.55 27.58
N LYS A 19 -4.45 -6.34 26.52
CA LYS A 19 -4.18 -7.01 25.24
C LYS A 19 -2.72 -6.69 24.96
N THR A 20 -1.85 -7.66 25.20
CA THR A 20 -0.48 -7.65 24.69
C THR A 20 -0.64 -7.27 23.22
N SER A 21 0.02 -6.21 22.79
CA SER A 21 0.09 -5.86 21.37
C SER A 21 0.48 -7.14 20.66
N ASN A 22 -0.41 -7.71 19.85
CA ASN A 22 -0.10 -8.88 19.08
C ASN A 22 1.13 -8.51 18.25
N ASN A 23 2.22 -9.22 18.45
CA ASN A 23 3.46 -8.98 17.72
C ASN A 23 3.26 -9.57 16.33
N HIS A 24 2.73 -8.76 15.41
CA HIS A 24 2.46 -9.17 14.04
C HIS A 24 3.76 -9.33 13.27
N ASP A 25 3.88 -10.41 12.54
CA ASP A 25 4.95 -10.54 11.56
C ASP A 25 4.75 -9.54 10.43
N TYR A 26 5.84 -8.89 10.02
CA TYR A 26 5.78 -7.88 8.97
C TYR A 26 6.65 -8.22 7.77
N GLY A 27 6.27 -7.66 6.62
CA GLY A 27 6.97 -7.70 5.35
C GLY A 27 6.83 -6.39 4.60
N PHE A 28 7.19 -6.40 3.32
CA PHE A 28 7.22 -5.17 2.53
C PHE A 28 6.68 -5.37 1.12
N TYR A 29 6.09 -4.31 0.60
CA TYR A 29 6.00 -4.07 -0.84
C TYR A 29 7.31 -3.48 -1.37
N TYR A 30 7.67 -3.85 -2.60
CA TYR A 30 8.72 -3.22 -3.38
C TYR A 30 8.08 -2.60 -4.64
N TRP A 31 8.03 -1.26 -4.69
CA TRP A 31 7.22 -0.55 -5.70
C TRP A 31 8.03 0.37 -6.61
N ARG A 32 9.29 0.04 -6.85
CA ARG A 32 10.17 0.81 -7.74
C ARG A 32 10.24 0.16 -9.13
N SER A 33 10.50 0.98 -10.15
CA SER A 33 10.65 0.54 -11.53
C SER A 33 11.94 -0.25 -11.80
N THR A 34 12.96 -0.07 -10.96
CA THR A 34 14.22 -0.81 -11.02
C THR A 34 14.41 -1.58 -9.72
N PHE A 35 14.62 -2.89 -9.83
CA PHE A 35 14.94 -3.71 -8.67
C PHE A 35 16.40 -3.51 -8.29
N ASN A 36 16.62 -2.83 -7.20
CA ASN A 36 17.92 -2.59 -6.63
C ASN A 36 17.76 -2.31 -5.12
N LEU A 37 18.17 -3.27 -4.30
CA LEU A 37 18.19 -3.11 -2.84
C LEU A 37 19.56 -2.59 -2.42
N ASN A 38 19.58 -1.44 -1.75
CA ASN A 38 20.80 -0.97 -1.10
C ASN A 38 21.05 -1.73 0.22
N LYS A 39 22.19 -1.48 0.85
CA LYS A 39 22.60 -2.19 2.06
C LYS A 39 21.59 -2.02 3.22
N ASN A 40 21.05 -0.81 3.40
CA ASN A 40 20.13 -0.50 4.49
C ASN A 40 18.76 -1.14 4.25
N GLU A 41 18.29 -1.10 3.02
CA GLU A 41 17.06 -1.79 2.61
C GLU A 41 17.17 -3.31 2.78
N GLN A 42 18.31 -3.89 2.41
CA GLN A 42 18.58 -5.31 2.62
C GLN A 42 18.59 -5.67 4.11
N GLN A 43 19.22 -4.85 4.95
CA GLN A 43 19.22 -5.05 6.40
C GLN A 43 17.81 -4.96 6.99
N THR A 44 17.00 -3.99 6.55
CA THR A 44 15.61 -3.84 6.99
C THR A 44 14.76 -5.02 6.53
N LEU A 45 14.93 -5.47 5.29
CA LEU A 45 14.22 -6.61 4.74
C LEU A 45 14.59 -7.91 5.47
N ASN A 46 15.85 -8.11 5.85
CA ASN A 46 16.31 -9.30 6.56
C ASN A 46 15.76 -9.40 8.00
N LYS A 47 15.36 -8.29 8.61
CA LYS A 47 14.68 -8.28 9.91
C LYS A 47 13.22 -8.70 9.81
N SER A 48 12.58 -8.55 8.64
CA SER A 48 11.19 -8.92 8.47
C SER A 48 11.00 -10.44 8.60
N LYS A 49 9.96 -10.87 9.31
CA LYS A 49 9.64 -12.28 9.50
C LYS A 49 8.78 -12.87 8.37
N VAL A 50 8.03 -12.04 7.67
CA VAL A 50 7.29 -12.46 6.47
C VAL A 50 8.30 -12.88 5.40
N GLU A 51 8.18 -14.11 4.90
CA GLU A 51 9.12 -14.67 3.92
C GLU A 51 9.01 -14.06 2.53
N ASN A 52 7.93 -13.33 2.27
CA ASN A 52 7.58 -12.81 0.95
C ASN A 52 7.96 -11.33 0.80
N LEU A 53 8.45 -10.98 -0.39
CA LEU A 53 8.59 -9.60 -0.87
C LEU A 53 7.60 -9.37 -2.02
N TYR A 54 6.60 -8.53 -1.78
CA TYR A 54 5.54 -8.21 -2.75
C TYR A 54 6.08 -7.19 -3.76
N THR A 55 6.44 -7.65 -4.95
CA THR A 55 7.19 -6.84 -5.91
C THR A 55 6.33 -6.48 -7.11
N ARG A 56 6.17 -5.19 -7.39
CA ARG A 56 5.51 -4.71 -8.60
C ARG A 56 6.31 -5.13 -9.82
N PHE A 57 5.71 -5.95 -10.69
CA PHE A 57 6.35 -6.42 -11.92
C PHE A 57 6.06 -5.52 -13.11
N PHE A 58 4.83 -5.15 -13.31
CA PHE A 58 4.38 -4.25 -14.37
C PHE A 58 2.95 -3.79 -14.12
N ASP A 59 2.53 -2.79 -14.89
CA ASP A 59 1.15 -2.35 -14.92
C ASP A 59 0.49 -2.74 -16.23
N VAL A 60 -0.82 -2.89 -16.21
CA VAL A 60 -1.67 -3.04 -17.38
C VAL A 60 -2.61 -1.86 -17.47
N VAL A 61 -2.60 -1.21 -18.61
CA VAL A 61 -3.49 -0.09 -18.93
C VAL A 61 -4.23 -0.39 -20.25
N LYS A 62 -5.46 0.13 -20.36
CA LYS A 62 -6.21 0.06 -21.62
C LYS A 62 -6.11 1.41 -22.34
N GLN A 63 -5.61 1.40 -23.55
CA GLN A 63 -5.52 2.58 -24.42
C GLN A 63 -5.95 2.22 -25.85
N ASN A 64 -6.90 2.96 -26.40
CA ASN A 64 -7.44 2.70 -27.74
C ASN A 64 -7.85 1.23 -27.97
N ASP A 65 -8.58 0.66 -27.00
CA ASP A 65 -9.01 -0.75 -26.96
C ASP A 65 -7.87 -1.79 -26.99
N GLN A 66 -6.63 -1.38 -26.75
CA GLN A 66 -5.49 -2.27 -26.61
C GLN A 66 -5.03 -2.34 -25.15
N PHE A 67 -4.62 -3.53 -24.71
CA PHE A 67 -4.00 -3.72 -23.40
C PHE A 67 -2.49 -3.53 -23.55
N LEU A 68 -1.96 -2.55 -22.82
CA LEU A 68 -0.54 -2.23 -22.86
C LEU A 68 0.09 -2.57 -21.52
N GLU A 69 1.24 -3.25 -21.57
CA GLU A 69 2.10 -3.44 -20.43
C GLU A 69 3.02 -2.23 -20.30
N VAL A 70 2.95 -1.54 -19.17
CA VAL A 70 3.78 -0.37 -18.89
C VAL A 70 4.51 -0.54 -17.56
N GLY A 71 5.53 0.28 -17.31
CA GLY A 71 6.25 0.27 -16.04
C GLY A 71 6.85 -1.09 -15.69
N ILE A 72 7.29 -1.87 -16.68
CA ILE A 72 7.88 -3.18 -16.47
C ILE A 72 9.13 -3.03 -15.62
N ILE A 73 9.23 -3.86 -14.58
CA ILE A 73 10.36 -3.84 -13.67
C ILE A 73 11.67 -4.12 -14.42
N ASN A 74 12.66 -3.28 -14.16
CA ASN A 74 14.00 -3.45 -14.69
C ASN A 74 14.88 -4.14 -13.63
N ILE A 75 15.43 -5.30 -13.99
CA ILE A 75 16.28 -6.10 -13.12
C ILE A 75 17.66 -6.17 -13.75
N ASN A 76 18.55 -5.25 -13.39
CA ASN A 76 19.87 -5.11 -14.00
C ASN A 76 20.95 -5.97 -13.34
N LYS A 77 20.69 -6.50 -12.16
CA LYS A 77 21.63 -7.31 -11.38
C LYS A 77 20.92 -8.52 -10.83
N GLU A 78 21.68 -9.53 -10.47
CA GLU A 78 21.14 -10.66 -9.72
C GLU A 78 20.48 -10.18 -8.44
N ILE A 79 19.26 -10.66 -8.21
CA ILE A 79 18.49 -10.31 -7.01
C ILE A 79 19.11 -11.04 -5.83
N SER A 80 19.79 -10.28 -4.96
CA SER A 80 20.37 -10.81 -3.74
C SER A 80 19.34 -10.65 -2.60
N THR A 81 18.40 -11.59 -2.50
CA THR A 81 17.50 -11.71 -1.35
C THR A 81 17.08 -13.15 -1.16
N ASP A 82 17.00 -13.57 0.11
CA ASP A 82 16.47 -14.89 0.48
C ASP A 82 14.94 -14.94 0.49
N LYS A 83 14.29 -13.77 0.34
CA LYS A 83 12.83 -13.69 0.29
C LYS A 83 12.29 -14.27 -1.00
N LYS A 84 11.15 -14.95 -0.90
CA LYS A 84 10.38 -15.34 -2.06
C LYS A 84 9.65 -14.12 -2.63
N ILE A 85 9.63 -14.00 -3.95
CA ILE A 85 9.01 -12.87 -4.61
C ILE A 85 7.56 -13.22 -4.99
N VAL A 86 6.62 -12.41 -4.50
CA VAL A 86 5.24 -12.40 -4.99
C VAL A 86 5.12 -11.35 -6.09
N PRO A 87 4.86 -11.76 -7.35
CA PRO A 87 4.61 -10.80 -8.42
C PRO A 87 3.33 -10.01 -8.14
N VAL A 88 3.41 -8.69 -8.14
CA VAL A 88 2.26 -7.80 -8.04
C VAL A 88 2.06 -7.12 -9.39
N ILE A 89 0.85 -7.24 -9.95
CA ILE A 89 0.45 -6.62 -11.21
C ILE A 89 -0.61 -5.57 -10.94
N PHE A 90 -0.29 -4.32 -11.24
CA PHE A 90 -1.29 -3.25 -11.15
C PHE A 90 -2.10 -3.20 -12.45
N ILE A 91 -3.42 -3.22 -12.33
CA ILE A 91 -4.34 -3.15 -13.47
C ILE A 91 -5.30 -1.99 -13.24
N THR A 92 -5.25 -0.99 -14.13
CA THR A 92 -6.11 0.18 -14.00
C THR A 92 -7.59 -0.21 -14.12
N ASN A 93 -8.47 0.51 -13.41
CA ASN A 93 -9.92 0.24 -13.45
C ASN A 93 -10.50 0.42 -14.88
N GLU A 94 -9.92 1.33 -15.68
CA GLU A 94 -10.30 1.57 -17.07
C GLU A 94 -10.16 0.31 -17.94
N THR A 95 -9.26 -0.60 -17.58
CA THR A 95 -9.06 -1.88 -18.27
C THR A 95 -10.34 -2.72 -18.30
N TRP A 96 -11.16 -2.62 -17.27
CA TRP A 96 -12.38 -3.41 -17.11
C TRP A 96 -13.60 -2.82 -17.80
N PHE A 97 -13.57 -1.53 -18.20
CA PHE A 97 -14.72 -0.92 -18.88
C PHE A 97 -14.89 -1.48 -20.27
N ASN A 98 -16.06 -2.07 -20.55
CA ASN A 98 -16.44 -2.64 -21.84
C ASN A 98 -15.43 -3.69 -22.34
N ILE A 99 -14.81 -4.45 -21.43
CA ILE A 99 -13.94 -5.57 -21.80
C ILE A 99 -14.80 -6.74 -22.34
N LYS A 100 -14.37 -7.32 -23.45
CA LYS A 100 -15.07 -8.47 -24.04
C LYS A 100 -14.69 -9.77 -23.31
N PRO A 101 -15.58 -10.77 -23.25
CA PRO A 101 -15.27 -12.05 -22.59
C PRO A 101 -13.97 -12.72 -23.08
N ASN A 102 -13.71 -12.69 -24.38
CA ASN A 102 -12.49 -13.26 -24.96
C ASN A 102 -11.23 -12.48 -24.54
N ASP A 103 -11.35 -11.16 -24.33
CA ASP A 103 -10.24 -10.33 -23.91
C ASP A 103 -9.85 -10.59 -22.46
N ILE A 104 -10.80 -10.99 -21.61
CA ILE A 104 -10.53 -11.40 -20.22
C ILE A 104 -9.60 -12.61 -20.20
N GLN A 105 -9.91 -13.64 -21.00
CA GLN A 105 -9.10 -14.85 -21.10
C GLN A 105 -7.73 -14.54 -21.72
N PHE A 106 -7.71 -13.75 -22.81
CA PHE A 106 -6.48 -13.29 -23.44
C PHE A 106 -5.56 -12.54 -22.46
N LEU A 107 -6.11 -11.59 -21.69
CA LEU A 107 -5.37 -10.82 -20.70
C LEU A 107 -4.77 -11.71 -19.62
N ALA A 108 -5.53 -12.68 -19.11
CA ALA A 108 -5.04 -13.62 -18.10
C ALA A 108 -3.88 -14.49 -18.62
N VAL A 109 -3.95 -14.95 -19.89
CA VAL A 109 -2.85 -15.66 -20.55
C VAL A 109 -1.62 -14.77 -20.67
N LYS A 110 -1.78 -13.54 -21.17
CA LYS A 110 -0.65 -12.61 -21.38
C LYS A 110 0.05 -12.22 -20.10
N ILE A 111 -0.69 -11.95 -19.03
CA ILE A 111 -0.12 -11.67 -17.71
C ILE A 111 0.69 -12.86 -17.21
N ASN A 112 0.16 -14.07 -17.28
CA ASN A 112 0.89 -15.27 -16.86
C ASN A 112 2.15 -15.51 -17.70
N GLU A 113 2.08 -15.36 -19.03
CA GLU A 113 3.24 -15.45 -19.93
C GLU A 113 4.31 -14.42 -19.55
N ARG A 114 3.92 -13.17 -19.26
CA ARG A 114 4.84 -12.11 -18.89
C ARG A 114 5.53 -12.39 -17.55
N ILE A 115 4.80 -12.84 -16.54
CA ILE A 115 5.37 -13.25 -15.25
C ILE A 115 6.40 -14.36 -15.45
N ASN A 116 6.06 -15.39 -16.22
CA ASN A 116 6.96 -16.52 -16.51
C ASN A 116 8.20 -16.08 -17.28
N LYS A 117 8.07 -15.12 -18.21
CA LYS A 117 9.20 -14.55 -18.95
C LYS A 117 10.15 -13.78 -18.03
N ILE A 118 9.63 -12.95 -17.11
CA ILE A 118 10.44 -12.23 -16.13
C ILE A 118 11.14 -13.24 -15.20
N HIS A 119 10.41 -14.24 -14.72
CA HIS A 119 10.96 -15.31 -13.89
C HIS A 119 12.12 -16.03 -14.58
N SER A 120 11.93 -16.51 -15.79
CA SER A 120 12.95 -17.30 -16.53
C SER A 120 14.19 -16.47 -16.87
N ASN A 121 13.99 -15.19 -17.23
CA ASN A 121 15.10 -14.31 -17.59
C ASN A 121 16.02 -13.97 -16.40
N HIS A 122 15.46 -13.92 -15.18
CA HIS A 122 16.18 -13.46 -14.00
C HIS A 122 16.30 -14.53 -12.91
N LYS A 123 15.83 -15.75 -13.15
CA LYS A 123 15.88 -16.89 -12.20
C LYS A 123 15.35 -16.54 -10.81
N LEU A 124 14.22 -15.82 -10.76
CA LEU A 124 13.66 -15.34 -9.50
C LEU A 124 13.13 -16.50 -8.65
N ASN A 125 13.32 -16.41 -7.33
CA ASN A 125 12.64 -17.32 -6.39
C ASN A 125 11.20 -16.84 -6.18
N LEU A 126 10.27 -17.28 -7.05
CA LEU A 126 8.86 -16.89 -6.97
C LEU A 126 8.09 -17.72 -5.96
N GLU A 127 7.22 -17.05 -5.19
CA GLU A 127 6.19 -17.72 -4.40
C GLU A 127 5.09 -18.31 -5.31
N ASN A 128 4.34 -19.26 -4.79
CA ASN A 128 3.17 -19.81 -5.47
C ASN A 128 1.94 -18.90 -5.36
N GLU A 129 2.16 -17.60 -5.48
CA GLU A 129 1.14 -16.55 -5.37
C GLU A 129 1.36 -15.51 -6.47
N ILE A 130 0.25 -14.98 -7.01
CA ILE A 130 0.22 -13.78 -7.85
C ILE A 130 -0.76 -12.82 -7.19
N GLN A 131 -0.33 -11.59 -6.93
CA GLN A 131 -1.20 -10.54 -6.39
C GLN A 131 -1.64 -9.60 -7.51
N ILE A 132 -2.93 -9.31 -7.57
CA ILE A 132 -3.51 -8.33 -8.48
C ILE A 132 -3.90 -7.08 -7.70
N ASP A 133 -3.33 -5.95 -8.06
CA ASP A 133 -3.70 -4.64 -7.54
C ASP A 133 -4.62 -3.96 -8.55
N SER A 134 -5.88 -3.74 -8.18
CA SER A 134 -6.85 -3.06 -9.04
C SER A 134 -7.96 -2.40 -8.23
N ASP A 135 -8.29 -1.17 -8.60
CA ASP A 135 -9.32 -0.37 -7.94
C ASP A 135 -10.69 -0.59 -8.61
N TRP A 136 -11.20 -1.82 -8.60
CA TRP A 136 -12.50 -2.13 -9.19
C TRP A 136 -13.65 -1.39 -8.51
N THR A 137 -14.70 -1.14 -9.26
CA THR A 137 -15.93 -0.47 -8.82
C THR A 137 -17.15 -1.39 -8.95
N ALA A 138 -18.32 -0.92 -8.52
CA ALA A 138 -19.58 -1.63 -8.71
C ALA A 138 -19.86 -1.96 -10.20
N SER A 139 -19.42 -1.11 -11.13
CA SER A 139 -19.64 -1.29 -12.57
C SER A 139 -18.64 -2.25 -13.21
N THR A 140 -17.44 -2.43 -12.64
CA THR A 140 -16.36 -3.24 -13.23
C THR A 140 -16.14 -4.57 -12.52
N LYS A 141 -16.74 -4.78 -11.34
CA LYS A 141 -16.47 -5.95 -10.48
C LYS A 141 -16.66 -7.29 -11.19
N ASN A 142 -17.70 -7.43 -12.00
CA ASN A 142 -18.05 -8.72 -12.61
C ASN A 142 -16.95 -9.21 -13.57
N ASP A 143 -16.40 -8.32 -14.37
CA ASP A 143 -15.38 -8.67 -15.35
C ASP A 143 -14.02 -8.82 -14.69
N TYR A 144 -13.72 -7.99 -13.69
CA TYR A 144 -12.55 -8.17 -12.83
C TYR A 144 -12.58 -9.55 -12.12
N PHE A 145 -13.71 -9.96 -11.55
CA PHE A 145 -13.83 -11.24 -10.85
C PHE A 145 -13.69 -12.44 -11.80
N LYS A 146 -14.25 -12.36 -13.02
CA LYS A 146 -14.00 -13.37 -14.07
C LYS A 146 -12.53 -13.46 -14.43
N PHE A 147 -11.84 -12.33 -14.52
CA PHE A 147 -10.41 -12.29 -14.77
C PHE A 147 -9.61 -13.00 -13.66
N LEU A 148 -9.89 -12.75 -12.38
CA LEU A 148 -9.21 -13.43 -11.27
C LEU A 148 -9.38 -14.95 -11.37
N GLN A 149 -10.59 -15.42 -11.69
CA GLN A 149 -10.86 -16.85 -11.87
C GLN A 149 -10.10 -17.43 -13.07
N ALA A 150 -10.08 -16.73 -14.20
CA ALA A 150 -9.34 -17.13 -15.39
C ALA A 150 -7.83 -17.21 -15.10
N LEU A 151 -7.27 -16.21 -14.42
CA LEU A 151 -5.86 -16.19 -14.05
C LEU A 151 -5.50 -17.34 -13.11
N LYS A 152 -6.36 -17.66 -12.12
CA LYS A 152 -6.19 -18.82 -11.23
C LYS A 152 -6.14 -20.13 -12.00
N GLN A 153 -7.04 -20.29 -12.98
CA GLN A 153 -7.10 -21.51 -13.82
C GLN A 153 -5.87 -21.66 -14.73
N ILE A 154 -5.38 -20.56 -15.32
CA ILE A 154 -4.26 -20.55 -16.25
C ILE A 154 -2.93 -20.73 -15.52
N SER A 155 -2.69 -19.94 -14.47
CA SER A 155 -1.42 -19.92 -13.75
C SER A 155 -1.22 -21.13 -12.84
N LYS A 156 -2.30 -21.74 -12.36
CA LYS A 156 -2.31 -22.76 -11.29
C LYS A 156 -1.70 -22.26 -9.98
N LYS A 157 -1.67 -20.94 -9.79
CA LYS A 157 -1.16 -20.28 -8.59
C LYS A 157 -2.30 -19.77 -7.71
N ASN A 158 -1.99 -19.45 -6.46
CA ASN A 158 -2.88 -18.72 -5.59
C ASN A 158 -3.01 -17.29 -6.11
N ILE A 159 -4.25 -16.85 -6.36
CA ILE A 159 -4.51 -15.47 -6.75
C ILE A 159 -5.00 -14.72 -5.53
N THR A 160 -4.33 -13.63 -5.24
CA THR A 160 -4.72 -12.68 -4.19
C THR A 160 -4.96 -11.30 -4.81
N CYS A 161 -5.61 -10.41 -4.10
CA CYS A 161 -5.80 -9.05 -4.60
C CYS A 161 -5.78 -8.03 -3.46
N THR A 162 -5.56 -6.77 -3.82
CA THR A 162 -5.67 -5.65 -2.91
C THR A 162 -7.12 -5.29 -2.63
N LEU A 163 -7.38 -4.64 -1.51
CA LEU A 163 -8.69 -4.16 -1.09
C LEU A 163 -8.56 -2.72 -0.60
N ARG A 164 -9.38 -1.82 -1.12
CA ARG A 164 -9.45 -0.42 -0.69
C ARG A 164 -10.37 -0.24 0.52
N LEU A 165 -10.14 0.79 1.33
CA LEU A 165 -10.97 1.11 2.50
C LEU A 165 -12.46 1.23 2.16
N HIS A 166 -12.81 1.96 1.09
CA HIS A 166 -14.19 2.13 0.67
C HIS A 166 -14.85 0.81 0.23
N GLN A 167 -14.09 -0.13 -0.32
CA GLN A 167 -14.62 -1.43 -0.73
C GLN A 167 -14.99 -2.31 0.47
N VAL A 168 -14.34 -2.13 1.63
CA VAL A 168 -14.79 -2.75 2.90
C VAL A 168 -16.14 -2.19 3.31
N LYS A 169 -16.28 -0.87 3.34
CA LYS A 169 -17.52 -0.19 3.70
C LYS A 169 -18.66 -0.52 2.76
N ASP A 170 -18.39 -0.49 1.46
CA ASP A 170 -19.41 -0.61 0.40
C ASP A 170 -19.43 -2.02 -0.22
N LYS A 171 -19.06 -3.06 0.56
CA LYS A 171 -18.91 -4.46 0.09
C LYS A 171 -20.15 -5.03 -0.63
N LEU A 172 -21.34 -4.60 -0.25
CA LEU A 172 -22.59 -5.03 -0.92
C LEU A 172 -22.67 -4.50 -2.37
N GLN A 173 -22.12 -3.33 -2.63
CA GLN A 173 -22.11 -2.71 -3.96
C GLN A 173 -20.90 -3.17 -4.78
N THR A 174 -19.71 -3.14 -4.19
CA THR A 174 -18.46 -3.49 -4.86
C THR A 174 -18.24 -5.00 -5.02
N GLY A 175 -18.98 -5.80 -4.25
CA GLY A 175 -18.88 -7.26 -4.27
C GLY A 175 -17.64 -7.78 -3.53
N ILE A 176 -17.55 -9.10 -3.46
CA ILE A 176 -16.45 -9.83 -2.83
C ILE A 176 -15.71 -10.61 -3.91
N PRO A 177 -14.41 -10.35 -4.15
CA PRO A 177 -13.62 -11.08 -5.14
C PRO A 177 -13.53 -12.58 -4.83
N PRO A 178 -13.47 -13.44 -5.85
CA PRO A 178 -13.38 -14.89 -5.68
C PRO A 178 -11.93 -15.34 -5.42
N VAL A 179 -11.37 -14.87 -4.31
CA VAL A 179 -10.01 -15.17 -3.84
C VAL A 179 -10.03 -15.65 -2.39
N ASP A 180 -9.00 -16.37 -1.98
CA ASP A 180 -8.93 -16.96 -0.64
C ASP A 180 -8.35 -15.99 0.41
N LYS A 181 -7.64 -14.92 -0.04
CA LYS A 181 -6.95 -13.93 0.80
C LYS A 181 -6.85 -12.60 0.06
N MET A 182 -6.89 -11.51 0.81
CA MET A 182 -6.72 -10.15 0.30
C MET A 182 -5.77 -9.33 1.16
N TYR A 183 -5.34 -8.19 0.61
CA TYR A 183 -4.46 -7.23 1.29
C TYR A 183 -5.18 -5.90 1.40
N LEU A 184 -5.61 -5.57 2.63
CA LEU A 184 -6.32 -4.33 2.91
C LEU A 184 -5.36 -3.14 2.92
N MET A 185 -5.49 -2.24 1.97
CA MET A 185 -4.68 -1.03 1.83
C MET A 185 -5.20 0.05 2.80
N CYS A 186 -4.60 0.14 3.99
CA CYS A 186 -4.96 1.08 5.05
C CYS A 186 -4.36 2.47 4.81
N TYR A 187 -4.49 3.00 3.61
CA TYR A 187 -3.98 4.30 3.16
C TYR A 187 -4.79 4.87 2.00
N ALA A 188 -4.39 6.04 1.48
CA ALA A 188 -5.14 6.84 0.53
C ALA A 188 -6.56 7.14 1.07
N THR A 189 -6.58 7.69 2.29
CA THR A 189 -7.83 8.00 3.00
C THR A 189 -8.63 9.11 2.37
N SER A 190 -7.97 9.98 1.56
CA SER A 190 -8.61 11.01 0.76
C SER A 190 -7.77 11.35 -0.48
N SER A 191 -8.34 12.13 -1.41
CA SER A 191 -7.63 12.62 -2.60
C SER A 191 -6.60 13.70 -2.21
N PRO A 192 -5.29 13.54 -2.56
CA PRO A 192 -4.25 14.50 -2.20
C PRO A 192 -4.43 15.86 -2.89
N LEU A 193 -5.07 15.89 -4.06
CA LEU A 193 -5.23 17.13 -4.84
C LEU A 193 -6.50 17.93 -4.48
N GLU A 194 -7.44 17.31 -3.79
CA GLU A 194 -8.71 17.92 -3.41
C GLU A 194 -8.70 18.41 -1.97
N ASN A 195 -8.24 17.59 -1.03
CA ASN A 195 -8.23 17.94 0.39
C ASN A 195 -7.00 18.77 0.76
N GLN A 196 -7.19 19.75 1.65
CA GLN A 196 -6.13 20.70 2.01
C GLN A 196 -5.61 20.56 3.43
N GLU A 197 -6.43 20.10 4.35
CA GLU A 197 -6.07 20.12 5.78
C GLU A 197 -5.59 18.78 6.31
N GLN A 198 -6.25 17.70 5.94
CA GLN A 198 -5.91 16.37 6.42
C GLN A 198 -4.70 15.78 5.69
N ASN A 199 -4.08 14.79 6.30
CA ASN A 199 -3.11 13.94 5.62
C ASN A 199 -3.87 12.96 4.71
N SER A 200 -3.69 13.10 3.40
CA SER A 200 -4.42 12.29 2.43
C SER A 200 -3.89 10.85 2.35
N ILE A 201 -2.65 10.59 2.81
CA ILE A 201 -2.11 9.24 2.88
C ILE A 201 -2.84 8.45 3.97
N LEU A 202 -2.84 8.98 5.21
CA LEU A 202 -3.48 8.33 6.35
C LEU A 202 -4.06 9.38 7.30
N ASP A 203 -5.38 9.43 7.37
CA ASP A 203 -6.15 10.05 8.45
C ASP A 203 -6.83 8.95 9.25
N VAL A 204 -6.44 8.79 10.51
CA VAL A 204 -6.91 7.67 11.36
C VAL A 204 -8.41 7.71 11.60
N ARG A 205 -9.03 8.89 11.69
CA ARG A 205 -10.49 9.01 11.88
C ARG A 205 -11.25 8.53 10.64
N THR A 206 -10.76 8.91 9.47
CA THR A 206 -11.30 8.46 8.18
C THR A 206 -11.14 6.96 8.03
N LEU A 207 -9.95 6.40 8.31
CA LEU A 207 -9.71 4.96 8.30
C LEU A 207 -10.71 4.23 9.21
N LYS A 208 -10.85 4.65 10.47
CA LYS A 208 -11.79 4.05 11.43
C LYS A 208 -13.24 4.09 10.93
N SER A 209 -13.62 5.16 10.22
CA SER A 209 -14.97 5.29 9.66
C SER A 209 -15.26 4.29 8.55
N TYR A 210 -14.28 4.02 7.68
CA TYR A 210 -14.38 3.03 6.61
C TYR A 210 -14.39 1.60 7.16
N LEU A 211 -13.61 1.34 8.20
CA LEU A 211 -13.41 0.01 8.76
C LEU A 211 -14.30 -0.28 9.98
N ARG A 212 -15.40 0.45 10.15
CA ARG A 212 -16.31 0.26 11.31
C ARG A 212 -16.78 -1.17 11.46
N ASN A 213 -17.08 -1.86 10.35
CA ASN A 213 -17.58 -3.23 10.29
C ASN A 213 -16.55 -4.16 9.60
N LEU A 214 -15.28 -3.99 9.92
CA LEU A 214 -14.20 -4.79 9.32
C LEU A 214 -14.32 -6.27 9.67
N GLU A 215 -14.79 -6.57 10.88
CA GLU A 215 -15.03 -7.92 11.38
C GLU A 215 -16.03 -8.73 10.54
N ASP A 216 -16.92 -8.05 9.82
CA ASP A 216 -17.90 -8.67 8.93
C ASP A 216 -17.36 -8.96 7.52
N TYR A 217 -16.09 -8.67 7.23
CA TYR A 217 -15.55 -8.92 5.91
C TYR A 217 -15.27 -10.41 5.72
N PRO A 218 -15.82 -11.08 4.66
CA PRO A 218 -15.88 -12.54 4.62
C PRO A 218 -14.58 -13.23 4.18
N ILE A 219 -13.55 -12.47 3.76
CA ILE A 219 -12.25 -13.01 3.34
C ILE A 219 -11.18 -12.61 4.34
N LYS A 220 -10.24 -13.52 4.63
CA LYS A 220 -9.07 -13.21 5.47
C LYS A 220 -8.21 -12.12 4.83
N LEU A 221 -7.79 -11.18 5.67
CA LEU A 221 -7.02 -10.01 5.26
C LEU A 221 -5.63 -10.04 5.89
N ASP A 222 -4.61 -9.72 5.08
CA ASP A 222 -3.39 -9.10 5.58
C ASP A 222 -3.50 -7.58 5.45
N ILE A 223 -2.73 -6.84 6.23
CA ILE A 223 -2.90 -5.40 6.37
C ILE A 223 -1.72 -4.67 5.74
N ALA A 224 -1.99 -3.87 4.72
CA ALA A 224 -0.99 -3.01 4.11
C ALA A 224 -1.02 -1.62 4.76
N LEU A 225 0.09 -1.22 5.41
CA LEU A 225 0.24 0.06 6.09
C LEU A 225 1.25 0.95 5.36
N PRO A 226 0.99 2.26 5.26
CA PRO A 226 1.83 3.18 4.52
C PRO A 226 3.02 3.65 5.37
N ILE A 227 4.19 3.72 4.74
CA ILE A 227 5.38 4.37 5.31
C ILE A 227 6.01 5.40 4.35
N TYR A 228 5.32 5.71 3.26
CA TYR A 228 5.78 6.64 2.22
C TYR A 228 5.36 8.09 2.50
N SER A 229 5.90 8.99 1.68
CA SER A 229 5.56 10.41 1.71
C SER A 229 5.32 10.96 0.31
N TRP A 230 4.76 12.15 0.23
CA TRP A 230 4.70 12.96 -0.97
C TRP A 230 4.63 14.45 -0.67
N GLY A 231 4.96 15.26 -1.69
CA GLY A 231 4.75 16.69 -1.69
C GLY A 231 3.59 17.10 -2.59
N ILE A 232 2.73 17.98 -2.12
CA ILE A 232 1.65 18.58 -2.89
C ILE A 232 2.06 20.01 -3.22
N VAL A 233 2.45 20.25 -4.48
CA VAL A 233 2.82 21.56 -4.98
C VAL A 233 1.58 22.32 -5.40
N THR A 234 1.43 23.55 -4.92
CA THR A 234 0.36 24.47 -5.33
C THR A 234 0.97 25.69 -6.01
N ASN A 235 0.57 25.96 -7.24
CA ASN A 235 1.03 27.12 -8.00
C ASN A 235 0.21 28.39 -7.67
N HIS A 236 0.55 29.54 -8.28
CA HIS A 236 -0.12 30.81 -8.06
C HIS A 236 -1.62 30.83 -8.42
N LEU A 237 -2.06 29.89 -9.27
CA LEU A 237 -3.46 29.74 -9.68
C LEU A 237 -4.22 28.73 -8.83
N GLY A 238 -3.60 28.22 -7.75
CA GLY A 238 -4.18 27.18 -6.90
C GLY A 238 -4.18 25.78 -7.54
N LYS A 239 -3.60 25.59 -8.74
CA LYS A 239 -3.47 24.26 -9.35
C LYS A 239 -2.43 23.44 -8.60
N LYS A 240 -2.76 22.17 -8.35
CA LYS A 240 -1.93 21.27 -7.57
C LYS A 240 -1.29 20.19 -8.43
N LYS A 241 -0.09 19.76 -8.04
CA LYS A 241 0.60 18.59 -8.58
C LYS A 241 1.21 17.79 -7.44
N LEU A 242 1.30 16.48 -7.63
CA LEU A 242 1.92 15.56 -6.68
C LEU A 242 3.38 15.31 -7.06
N ILE A 243 4.26 15.31 -6.05
CA ILE A 243 5.65 14.85 -6.14
C ILE A 243 5.78 13.64 -5.22
N ASN A 244 5.89 12.48 -5.81
CA ASN A 244 6.02 11.23 -5.06
C ASN A 244 7.36 11.17 -4.31
N ALA A 245 7.34 10.55 -3.14
CA ALA A 245 8.50 10.27 -2.32
C ALA A 245 9.31 11.51 -1.90
N LEU A 246 8.68 12.69 -1.85
CA LEU A 246 9.31 13.91 -1.35
C LEU A 246 9.15 13.97 0.18
N THR A 247 10.25 14.23 0.87
CA THR A 247 10.31 14.33 2.34
C THR A 247 10.54 15.77 2.80
N ALA A 248 10.14 16.08 4.03
CA ALA A 248 10.44 17.38 4.64
C ALA A 248 11.95 17.58 4.81
N GLU A 249 12.69 16.52 5.12
CA GLU A 249 14.14 16.54 5.26
C GLU A 249 14.84 17.01 3.97
N GLU A 250 14.43 16.48 2.81
CA GLU A 250 14.99 16.89 1.51
C GLU A 250 14.79 18.38 1.22
N LEU A 251 13.64 18.93 1.60
CA LEU A 251 13.38 20.36 1.44
C LEU A 251 14.16 21.21 2.44
N MET A 252 14.31 20.78 3.68
CA MET A 252 15.08 21.50 4.70
C MET A 252 16.58 21.56 4.37
N GLN A 253 17.12 20.55 3.70
CA GLN A 253 18.52 20.52 3.28
C GLN A 253 18.80 21.40 2.05
N ASN A 254 17.77 21.87 1.34
CA ASN A 254 17.93 22.65 0.13
C ASN A 254 17.60 24.13 0.36
N LYS A 255 18.63 25.01 0.26
CA LYS A 255 18.51 26.47 0.46
C LYS A 255 17.49 27.19 -0.44
N ASN A 256 17.04 26.54 -1.49
CA ASN A 256 16.04 27.10 -2.40
C ASN A 256 14.60 26.92 -1.90
N PHE A 257 14.41 26.33 -0.73
CA PHE A 257 13.13 26.18 -0.06
C PHE A 257 13.16 26.84 1.32
N LYS A 258 12.06 27.49 1.68
CA LYS A 258 11.87 28.09 3.00
C LYS A 258 10.75 27.34 3.73
N MET A 259 11.07 26.81 4.89
CA MET A 259 10.04 26.23 5.75
C MET A 259 9.14 27.35 6.30
N ILE A 260 7.82 27.20 6.11
CA ILE A 260 6.80 28.09 6.66
C ILE A 260 6.33 27.55 8.02
N ASN A 261 6.09 26.24 8.06
CA ASN A 261 5.83 25.48 9.26
C ASN A 261 6.28 24.01 9.04
N LYS A 262 6.05 23.13 10.01
CA LYS A 262 6.55 21.74 10.00
C LYS A 262 6.35 21.01 8.66
N ASN A 263 5.23 21.23 7.97
CA ASN A 263 4.87 20.46 6.77
C ASN A 263 4.71 21.35 5.52
N ASN A 264 4.88 22.67 5.63
CA ASN A 264 4.67 23.58 4.51
C ASN A 264 5.93 24.39 4.19
N PHE A 265 6.23 24.45 2.91
CA PHE A 265 7.42 25.11 2.38
C PHE A 265 7.05 26.06 1.26
N GLU A 266 7.94 26.99 0.98
CA GLU A 266 7.86 27.94 -0.12
C GLU A 266 9.09 27.83 -1.00
N VAL A 267 8.90 27.81 -2.32
CA VAL A 267 9.97 27.85 -3.31
C VAL A 267 10.57 29.25 -3.34
N LEU A 268 11.87 29.40 -3.15
CA LEU A 268 12.56 30.70 -3.14
C LEU A 268 13.16 31.08 -4.48
N LYS A 269 13.41 30.11 -5.37
CA LYS A 269 14.07 30.30 -6.66
C LYS A 269 13.41 29.44 -7.72
N ASP A 270 13.18 30.04 -8.91
CA ASP A 270 12.70 29.33 -10.08
C ASP A 270 13.76 28.34 -10.55
N ASP A 271 13.41 27.06 -10.64
CA ASP A 271 14.30 26.03 -11.16
C ASP A 271 13.54 24.68 -11.37
N PHE A 272 14.24 23.69 -11.92
CA PHE A 272 13.76 22.32 -11.96
C PHE A 272 14.08 21.62 -10.63
N TYR A 273 13.02 21.14 -9.95
CA TYR A 273 13.09 20.39 -8.71
C TYR A 273 12.22 19.14 -8.82
N PHE A 274 12.73 18.00 -8.45
CA PHE A 274 11.96 16.75 -8.35
C PHE A 274 11.18 16.40 -9.63
N GLY A 275 11.77 16.70 -10.80
CA GLY A 275 11.16 16.44 -12.10
C GLY A 275 10.12 17.47 -12.57
N LEU A 276 9.90 18.54 -11.82
CA LEU A 276 8.99 19.63 -12.15
C LEU A 276 9.70 20.98 -12.17
N TYR A 277 9.31 21.84 -13.10
CA TYR A 277 9.70 23.24 -13.04
C TYR A 277 8.82 23.97 -12.02
N LEU A 278 9.43 24.48 -10.94
CA LEU A 278 8.73 25.18 -9.87
C LEU A 278 9.13 26.65 -9.85
N ASN A 279 8.13 27.52 -9.83
CA ASN A 279 8.37 28.95 -9.74
C ASN A 279 8.49 29.40 -8.27
N LYS A 280 9.21 30.48 -8.07
CA LYS A 280 9.29 31.17 -6.77
C LYS A 280 7.89 31.43 -6.21
N SER A 281 7.75 31.34 -4.92
CA SER A 281 6.50 31.48 -4.16
C SER A 281 5.46 30.36 -4.36
N PHE A 282 5.75 29.32 -5.16
CA PHE A 282 4.92 28.09 -5.09
C PHE A 282 4.99 27.53 -3.68
N LYS A 283 3.88 26.95 -3.24
CA LYS A 283 3.77 26.31 -1.92
C LYS A 283 3.87 24.80 -2.07
N ILE A 284 4.57 24.16 -1.15
CA ILE A 284 4.68 22.71 -1.09
C ILE A 284 4.19 22.26 0.29
N LYS A 285 3.15 21.44 0.33
CA LYS A 285 2.72 20.72 1.54
C LYS A 285 3.34 19.33 1.50
N ILE A 286 4.07 18.95 2.52
CA ILE A 286 4.58 17.58 2.70
C ILE A 286 3.58 16.79 3.53
N GLU A 287 3.27 15.60 3.06
CA GLU A 287 2.53 14.61 3.83
C GLU A 287 3.43 13.41 4.11
N GLU A 288 3.73 13.25 5.36
CA GLU A 288 4.44 12.13 5.98
C GLU A 288 3.55 11.54 7.07
N ILE A 289 3.78 10.30 7.43
CA ILE A 289 2.96 9.62 8.41
C ILE A 289 3.71 9.56 9.74
N ALA A 290 3.06 9.97 10.81
CA ALA A 290 3.63 9.79 12.13
C ALA A 290 3.49 8.33 12.58
N GLU A 291 4.54 7.76 13.18
CA GLU A 291 4.54 6.38 13.67
C GLU A 291 3.35 6.08 14.61
N LYS A 292 2.98 7.05 15.45
CA LYS A 292 1.80 6.96 16.33
C LYS A 292 0.50 6.71 15.56
N ASP A 293 0.35 7.28 14.34
CA ASP A 293 -0.86 7.13 13.54
C ASP A 293 -0.93 5.72 12.91
N ILE A 294 0.23 5.14 12.58
CA ILE A 294 0.35 3.73 12.16
C ILE A 294 -0.04 2.81 13.32
N ILE A 295 0.53 3.04 14.50
CA ILE A 295 0.25 2.24 15.71
C ILE A 295 -1.23 2.36 16.11
N GLU A 296 -1.82 3.55 16.06
CA GLU A 296 -3.23 3.75 16.39
C GLU A 296 -4.15 3.05 15.38
N SER A 297 -3.80 3.08 14.09
CA SER A 297 -4.53 2.35 13.05
C SER A 297 -4.43 0.85 13.24
N LEU A 298 -3.24 0.33 13.54
CA LEU A 298 -3.00 -1.08 13.80
C LEU A 298 -3.79 -1.57 15.02
N ASN A 299 -3.74 -0.84 16.14
CA ASN A 299 -4.49 -1.19 17.35
C ASN A 299 -6.00 -1.24 17.10
N PHE A 300 -6.51 -0.33 16.26
CA PHE A 300 -7.91 -0.36 15.89
C PHE A 300 -8.26 -1.60 15.06
N ILE A 301 -7.44 -1.96 14.08
CA ILE A 301 -7.64 -3.13 13.21
C ILE A 301 -7.53 -4.42 14.03
N ASP A 302 -6.56 -4.50 14.93
CA ASP A 302 -6.33 -5.62 15.84
C ASP A 302 -7.53 -5.87 16.77
N GLY A 303 -8.20 -4.78 17.17
CA GLY A 303 -9.45 -4.86 17.91
C GLY A 303 -10.66 -5.35 17.11
N LYS A 304 -10.54 -5.42 15.77
CA LYS A 304 -11.62 -5.81 14.86
C LYS A 304 -11.45 -7.22 14.28
N LEU A 305 -10.21 -7.67 14.09
CA LEU A 305 -9.92 -9.00 13.54
C LEU A 305 -9.63 -9.97 14.68
N ASP A 306 -10.25 -11.15 14.65
CA ASP A 306 -10.10 -12.20 15.65
C ASP A 306 -9.13 -13.33 15.22
N TYR A 307 -8.39 -13.09 14.14
CA TYR A 307 -7.42 -14.02 13.58
C TYR A 307 -6.05 -13.34 13.34
N PRO A 308 -4.95 -14.11 13.33
CA PRO A 308 -3.63 -13.55 13.03
C PRO A 308 -3.53 -13.11 11.58
N PHE A 309 -2.87 -11.97 11.35
CA PHE A 309 -2.59 -11.40 10.05
C PHE A 309 -1.16 -10.87 9.97
N HIS A 310 -0.64 -10.68 8.76
CA HIS A 310 0.63 -10.04 8.53
C HIS A 310 0.46 -8.55 8.22
N ILE A 311 1.48 -7.78 8.57
CA ILE A 311 1.59 -6.37 8.19
C ILE A 311 2.53 -6.27 6.99
N ILE A 312 2.08 -5.66 5.90
CA ILE A 312 2.90 -5.43 4.72
C ILE A 312 3.09 -3.92 4.54
N TYR A 313 4.27 -3.42 4.85
CA TYR A 313 4.54 -1.98 4.74
C TYR A 313 4.72 -1.54 3.29
N TYR A 314 4.01 -0.50 2.89
CA TYR A 314 4.10 0.11 1.58
C TYR A 314 4.91 1.40 1.68
N HIS A 315 6.16 1.51 1.15
CA HIS A 315 6.93 0.42 0.54
C HIS A 315 8.39 0.48 1.00
N LEU A 316 9.17 -0.57 0.76
CA LEU A 316 10.58 -0.66 1.10
C LEU A 316 11.39 0.37 0.31
N ASP A 317 11.82 1.41 1.00
CA ASP A 317 12.70 2.46 0.51
C ASP A 317 13.40 3.07 1.73
N GLU A 318 14.72 3.19 1.69
CA GLU A 318 15.53 3.71 2.80
C GLU A 318 15.07 5.11 3.24
N ARG A 319 14.62 5.96 2.30
CA ARG A 319 14.14 7.31 2.60
C ARG A 319 12.99 7.31 3.62
N PHE A 320 12.20 6.23 3.62
CA PHE A 320 11.06 6.06 4.51
C PHE A 320 11.39 5.21 5.72
N THR A 321 11.97 4.03 5.51
CA THR A 321 12.19 3.04 6.58
C THR A 321 13.03 3.56 7.73
N LYS A 322 13.96 4.48 7.47
CA LYS A 322 14.80 5.11 8.50
C LYS A 322 14.00 5.89 9.57
N ASN A 323 12.77 6.29 9.26
CA ASN A 323 11.92 7.10 10.15
C ASN A 323 11.06 6.26 11.10
N TYR A 324 11.07 4.92 10.99
CA TYR A 324 10.18 4.01 11.70
C TYR A 324 10.93 2.92 12.46
N ASN A 325 11.89 3.33 13.30
CA ASN A 325 12.79 2.39 13.98
C ASN A 325 12.07 1.42 14.93
N THR A 326 10.93 1.82 15.54
CA THR A 326 10.20 0.96 16.48
C THR A 326 9.28 -0.05 15.77
N LEU A 327 8.88 0.24 14.53
CA LEU A 327 8.04 -0.68 13.74
C LEU A 327 8.81 -1.91 13.21
N PHE A 328 10.14 -1.83 13.16
CA PHE A 328 11.00 -2.85 12.54
C PHE A 328 11.94 -3.53 13.54
N GLN A 329 11.56 -3.55 14.81
CA GLN A 329 12.30 -4.22 15.88
C GLN A 329 11.92 -5.66 16.06
#